data_b1e8cc946fb3ca91bd33424ae4ec7b8e
#
_entry.id   b1e8cc946fb3ca91bd33424ae4ec7b8e
#
_cell.length_a   1.000
_cell.length_b   1.000
_cell.length_c   1.000
_cell.angle_alpha   90.00
_cell.angle_beta   90.00
_cell.angle_gamma   90.00
#
_symmetry.space_group_name_H-M   'P 1'
#
loop_
_entity.id
_entity.type
_entity.pdbx_description
1 polymer ?
#
loop_
_entity_poly.entity_id
_entity_poly.type
_entity_poly.pdbx_seq_one_letter_code
_entity_poly.pdbx_strand_id
1 'polypeptide(L)'
;MSAEIDPITLAVLAGRMEQIADEMDAILFRAAFNPIIAEAHDASHGLYHATSGDTLVQGKSGLPIFVGVMSFAVKAVIDKAAENGDLKDGDIYIFNDAHLGGTHLSDMRLVRPYFRDGKLFCYLASVGHWHDVGGAVPGNYNPEATDAFQEAFVLPPVRLAREGVIQSDIIDIVMRNTRLPQSAQGDLNGQLGALDLGVKRMDELLGEYGAETVHAALDALQDRADALMRAELQELPDGRWEATDYLDNDGITDEPLPIAVALEIRGDTMTLDFEGTAPRCAGPVNIALPTAVATAYVAIKHIFPNLPANSGVMRPINVMIPEGSLLSAPFPAPVGGYTETILRMIDVIFSAAAGAAPDRVVANAYGTINALSISGKRENGQPWVMFSFYGGGHGGSVESDGLNHGNAPISTATIPPMEILEAAYPVMFKQWALRPDSAGAGMHRGGMGATYEIEVLEGGGAKAFLFGERGRHAPRGVVDGQSAALNVFSYEQEDGWHHPPMASKMVGIKLKQGQSVRLDTPGGGGYGAPSERVPEAVARDVAAGFISAEQATKDYGPAWQEIRT
;
A
#
# COMPACT_ATOMS: atom_id res chain seq x y z
N MET A 1 -17.46 -27.41 -21.84
CA MET A 1 -18.51 -26.38 -21.94
C MET A 1 -18.90 -26.09 -20.52
N SER A 2 -18.50 -24.95 -19.95
CA SER A 2 -18.97 -24.49 -18.65
C SER A 2 -20.51 -24.38 -18.71
N ALA A 3 -21.19 -24.91 -17.69
CA ALA A 3 -22.64 -24.73 -17.58
C ALA A 3 -22.92 -23.21 -17.58
N GLU A 4 -23.76 -22.76 -18.48
CA GLU A 4 -24.15 -21.35 -18.57
C GLU A 4 -24.91 -20.99 -17.29
N ILE A 5 -24.29 -20.19 -16.42
CA ILE A 5 -24.90 -19.75 -15.18
C ILE A 5 -25.87 -18.64 -15.47
N ASP A 6 -27.07 -18.73 -14.89
CA ASP A 6 -28.06 -17.68 -14.90
C ASP A 6 -27.48 -16.38 -14.34
N PRO A 7 -27.64 -15.23 -15.05
CA PRO A 7 -27.05 -13.94 -14.64
C PRO A 7 -27.45 -13.46 -13.25
N ILE A 8 -28.65 -13.79 -12.77
CA ILE A 8 -29.12 -13.40 -11.43
C ILE A 8 -28.35 -14.23 -10.38
N THR A 9 -28.24 -15.54 -10.57
CA THR A 9 -27.45 -16.42 -9.71
C THR A 9 -25.98 -15.99 -9.68
N LEU A 10 -25.39 -15.63 -10.82
CA LEU A 10 -24.02 -15.13 -10.90
C LEU A 10 -23.83 -13.84 -10.08
N ALA A 11 -24.75 -12.88 -10.18
CA ALA A 11 -24.68 -11.64 -9.42
C ALA A 11 -24.84 -11.86 -7.90
N VAL A 12 -25.73 -12.77 -7.50
CA VAL A 12 -25.92 -13.12 -6.08
C VAL A 12 -24.67 -13.80 -5.53
N LEU A 13 -24.10 -14.77 -6.25
CA LEU A 13 -22.87 -15.47 -5.82
C LEU A 13 -21.67 -14.51 -5.73
N ALA A 14 -21.52 -13.58 -6.67
CA ALA A 14 -20.48 -12.55 -6.60
C ALA A 14 -20.58 -11.75 -5.30
N GLY A 15 -21.78 -11.19 -4.98
CA GLY A 15 -21.98 -10.43 -3.76
C GLY A 15 -21.81 -11.25 -2.47
N ARG A 16 -22.21 -12.52 -2.47
CA ARG A 16 -22.05 -13.43 -1.31
C ARG A 16 -20.57 -13.77 -1.06
N MET A 17 -19.77 -13.96 -2.12
CA MET A 17 -18.35 -14.24 -1.98
C MET A 17 -17.56 -13.01 -1.54
N GLU A 18 -17.89 -11.80 -2.07
CA GLU A 18 -17.32 -10.53 -1.58
C GLU A 18 -17.65 -10.34 -0.08
N GLN A 19 -18.88 -10.62 0.33
CA GLN A 19 -19.29 -10.54 1.74
C GLN A 19 -18.46 -11.47 2.63
N ILE A 20 -18.06 -12.66 2.17
CA ILE A 20 -17.20 -13.57 2.95
C ILE A 20 -15.86 -12.89 3.25
N ALA A 21 -15.23 -12.30 2.26
CA ALA A 21 -13.96 -11.60 2.46
C ALA A 21 -14.12 -10.35 3.36
N ASP A 22 -15.18 -9.56 3.19
CA ASP A 22 -15.50 -8.40 4.05
C ASP A 22 -15.73 -8.83 5.52
N GLU A 23 -16.39 -9.96 5.77
CA GLU A 23 -16.57 -10.49 7.12
C GLU A 23 -15.26 -10.98 7.74
N MET A 24 -14.34 -11.53 6.93
CA MET A 24 -12.99 -11.90 7.39
C MET A 24 -12.19 -10.66 7.79
N ASP A 25 -12.23 -9.59 6.99
CA ASP A 25 -11.61 -8.29 7.32
C ASP A 25 -12.16 -7.76 8.66
N ALA A 26 -13.47 -7.75 8.82
CA ALA A 26 -14.14 -7.24 10.03
C ALA A 26 -13.76 -8.02 11.31
N ILE A 27 -13.53 -9.33 11.21
CA ILE A 27 -13.08 -10.16 12.36
C ILE A 27 -11.68 -9.73 12.77
N LEU A 28 -10.75 -9.63 11.81
CA LEU A 28 -9.37 -9.24 12.14
C LEU A 28 -9.30 -7.84 12.73
N PHE A 29 -9.94 -6.84 12.12
CA PHE A 29 -9.93 -5.45 12.60
C PHE A 29 -10.46 -5.31 14.04
N ARG A 30 -11.45 -6.13 14.43
CA ARG A 30 -12.01 -6.12 15.79
C ARG A 30 -11.19 -6.92 16.79
N ALA A 31 -10.42 -7.90 16.35
CA ALA A 31 -9.67 -8.81 17.22
C ALA A 31 -8.19 -8.41 17.37
N ALA A 32 -7.65 -7.61 16.47
CA ALA A 32 -6.25 -7.21 16.46
C ALA A 32 -5.89 -6.34 17.67
N PHE A 33 -4.67 -6.53 18.16
CA PHE A 33 -4.11 -5.75 19.28
C PHE A 33 -3.24 -4.60 18.80
N ASN A 34 -2.77 -4.70 17.56
CA ASN A 34 -1.95 -3.71 16.90
C ASN A 34 -2.82 -2.58 16.33
N PRO A 35 -2.61 -1.30 16.69
CA PRO A 35 -3.36 -0.18 16.14
C PRO A 35 -3.26 -0.04 14.61
N ILE A 36 -2.18 -0.52 14.00
CA ILE A 36 -2.01 -0.51 12.54
C ILE A 36 -3.06 -1.41 11.86
N ILE A 37 -3.41 -2.55 12.47
CA ILE A 37 -4.48 -3.41 11.97
C ILE A 37 -5.84 -2.93 12.49
N ALA A 38 -5.97 -2.71 13.81
CA ALA A 38 -7.25 -2.43 14.44
C ALA A 38 -7.87 -1.09 14.04
N GLU A 39 -7.04 -0.04 13.92
CA GLU A 39 -7.47 1.34 13.68
C GLU A 39 -7.15 1.80 12.25
N ALA A 40 -5.98 1.43 11.72
CA ALA A 40 -5.59 1.82 10.36
C ALA A 40 -6.06 0.82 9.30
N HIS A 41 -6.54 -0.37 9.69
CA HIS A 41 -7.03 -1.42 8.79
C HIS A 41 -5.97 -1.95 7.81
N ASP A 42 -4.70 -2.00 8.25
CA ASP A 42 -3.58 -2.46 7.41
C ASP A 42 -3.56 -4.00 7.32
N ALA A 43 -4.52 -4.54 6.59
CA ALA A 43 -4.70 -5.97 6.35
C ALA A 43 -5.57 -6.23 5.12
N SER A 44 -5.65 -7.49 4.69
CA SER A 44 -6.55 -7.94 3.62
C SER A 44 -6.84 -9.43 3.68
N HIS A 45 -8.03 -9.81 3.22
CA HIS A 45 -8.46 -11.20 3.07
C HIS A 45 -9.02 -11.45 1.66
N GLY A 46 -8.93 -12.71 1.22
CA GLY A 46 -9.48 -13.09 -0.08
C GLY A 46 -9.56 -14.60 -0.28
N LEU A 47 -10.21 -14.95 -1.41
CA LEU A 47 -10.31 -16.30 -1.94
C LEU A 47 -9.44 -16.41 -3.19
N TYR A 48 -8.73 -17.54 -3.31
CA TYR A 48 -7.73 -17.75 -4.36
C TYR A 48 -7.93 -19.11 -5.04
N HIS A 49 -7.65 -19.15 -6.34
CA HIS A 49 -7.88 -20.32 -7.16
C HIS A 49 -7.00 -21.52 -6.74
N ALA A 50 -7.60 -22.72 -6.72
CA ALA A 50 -6.98 -23.93 -6.18
C ALA A 50 -5.66 -24.36 -6.87
N THR A 51 -5.48 -24.05 -8.13
CA THR A 51 -4.30 -24.50 -8.91
C THR A 51 -3.37 -23.38 -9.35
N SER A 52 -3.91 -22.19 -9.70
CA SER A 52 -3.10 -21.06 -10.16
C SER A 52 -2.74 -20.07 -9.04
N GLY A 53 -3.48 -20.05 -7.93
CA GLY A 53 -3.35 -19.04 -6.90
C GLY A 53 -3.93 -17.67 -7.27
N ASP A 54 -4.59 -17.56 -8.43
CA ASP A 54 -5.19 -16.30 -8.90
C ASP A 54 -6.25 -15.78 -7.91
N THR A 55 -6.32 -14.46 -7.77
CA THR A 55 -7.34 -13.82 -6.95
C THR A 55 -8.72 -14.02 -7.56
N LEU A 56 -9.60 -14.72 -6.85
CA LEU A 56 -10.98 -14.94 -7.21
C LEU A 56 -11.87 -13.82 -6.66
N VAL A 57 -11.69 -13.51 -5.37
CA VAL A 57 -12.48 -12.53 -4.61
C VAL A 57 -11.61 -11.90 -3.53
N GLN A 58 -11.87 -10.64 -3.24
CA GLN A 58 -11.23 -9.87 -2.16
C GLN A 58 -12.26 -9.08 -1.38
N GLY A 59 -11.90 -8.69 -0.13
CA GLY A 59 -12.69 -7.77 0.67
C GLY A 59 -12.56 -6.32 0.17
N LYS A 60 -13.62 -5.54 0.32
CA LYS A 60 -13.65 -4.12 -0.09
C LYS A 60 -12.82 -3.21 0.80
N SER A 61 -12.62 -3.61 2.06
CA SER A 61 -11.84 -2.87 3.05
C SER A 61 -10.36 -3.28 3.07
N GLY A 62 -9.98 -4.33 2.34
CA GLY A 62 -8.60 -4.79 2.24
C GLY A 62 -7.70 -3.82 1.46
N LEU A 63 -6.43 -3.73 1.84
CA LEU A 63 -5.46 -2.89 1.13
C LEU A 63 -5.25 -3.39 -0.30
N PRO A 64 -5.42 -2.54 -1.33
CA PRO A 64 -5.30 -2.94 -2.73
C PRO A 64 -3.97 -3.61 -3.07
N ILE A 65 -2.85 -3.14 -2.50
CA ILE A 65 -1.54 -3.73 -2.76
C ILE A 65 -1.43 -5.16 -2.23
N PHE A 66 -2.01 -5.46 -1.06
CA PHE A 66 -2.01 -6.81 -0.51
C PHE A 66 -2.80 -7.78 -1.36
N VAL A 67 -3.93 -7.33 -1.87
CA VAL A 67 -4.76 -8.14 -2.78
C VAL A 67 -3.98 -8.63 -3.99
N GLY A 68 -3.27 -7.74 -4.66
CA GLY A 68 -2.47 -8.07 -5.83
C GLY A 68 -1.32 -9.03 -5.52
N VAL A 69 -0.68 -8.86 -4.37
CA VAL A 69 0.47 -9.65 -3.93
C VAL A 69 0.08 -11.04 -3.42
N MET A 70 -1.10 -11.18 -2.78
CA MET A 70 -1.50 -12.43 -2.15
C MET A 70 -1.69 -13.60 -3.12
N SER A 71 -1.95 -13.34 -4.40
CA SER A 71 -1.97 -14.41 -5.41
C SER A 71 -0.62 -15.11 -5.52
N PHE A 72 0.48 -14.37 -5.46
CA PHE A 72 1.84 -14.93 -5.45
C PHE A 72 2.14 -15.65 -4.13
N ALA A 73 1.65 -15.14 -3.01
CA ALA A 73 1.77 -15.79 -1.71
C ALA A 73 1.08 -17.16 -1.68
N VAL A 74 -0.13 -17.24 -2.24
CA VAL A 74 -0.85 -18.50 -2.37
C VAL A 74 -0.12 -19.45 -3.32
N LYS A 75 0.43 -18.93 -4.45
CA LYS A 75 1.24 -19.73 -5.37
C LYS A 75 2.48 -20.30 -4.70
N ALA A 76 3.19 -19.53 -3.88
CA ALA A 76 4.33 -20.03 -3.10
C ALA A 76 3.95 -21.19 -2.16
N VAL A 77 2.73 -21.15 -1.59
CA VAL A 77 2.21 -22.26 -0.78
C VAL A 77 1.82 -23.46 -1.65
N ILE A 78 1.24 -23.25 -2.84
CA ILE A 78 0.95 -24.32 -3.80
C ILE A 78 2.24 -25.04 -4.19
N ASP A 79 3.29 -24.30 -4.57
CA ASP A 79 4.59 -24.83 -4.95
C ASP A 79 5.23 -25.59 -3.76
N LYS A 80 5.18 -25.02 -2.56
CA LYS A 80 5.68 -25.66 -1.33
C LYS A 80 4.93 -26.93 -0.96
N ALA A 81 3.61 -26.95 -1.12
CA ALA A 81 2.79 -28.12 -0.88
C ALA A 81 3.06 -29.24 -1.91
N ALA A 82 3.30 -28.87 -3.18
CA ALA A 82 3.67 -29.82 -4.23
C ALA A 82 5.03 -30.50 -3.95
N GLU A 83 6.03 -29.73 -3.44
CA GLU A 83 7.32 -30.30 -3.00
C GLU A 83 7.15 -31.34 -1.88
N ASN A 84 6.25 -31.09 -0.94
CA ASN A 84 6.02 -31.96 0.20
C ASN A 84 5.10 -33.15 -0.13
N GLY A 85 4.22 -33.03 -1.15
CA GLY A 85 3.32 -34.06 -1.63
C GLY A 85 2.17 -34.42 -0.66
N ASP A 86 1.82 -33.57 0.32
CA ASP A 86 0.94 -33.94 1.43
C ASP A 86 0.00 -32.84 1.94
N LEU A 87 -0.56 -32.01 1.04
CA LEU A 87 -1.55 -30.98 1.39
C LEU A 87 -2.83 -31.63 1.95
N LYS A 88 -3.26 -31.21 3.14
CA LYS A 88 -4.40 -31.76 3.88
C LYS A 88 -5.41 -30.68 4.26
N ASP A 89 -6.66 -31.13 4.46
CA ASP A 89 -7.66 -30.29 5.10
C ASP A 89 -7.25 -29.93 6.54
N GLY A 90 -7.46 -28.64 6.90
CA GLY A 90 -7.02 -28.12 8.20
C GLY A 90 -5.55 -27.66 8.25
N ASP A 91 -4.75 -27.82 7.18
CA ASP A 91 -3.43 -27.21 7.10
C ASP A 91 -3.55 -25.70 7.06
N ILE A 92 -2.59 -24.98 7.69
CA ILE A 92 -2.43 -23.52 7.57
C ILE A 92 -0.95 -23.25 7.44
N TYR A 93 -0.57 -22.46 6.44
CA TYR A 93 0.80 -21.98 6.26
C TYR A 93 0.94 -20.57 6.79
N ILE A 94 2.09 -20.25 7.40
CA ILE A 94 2.49 -18.91 7.85
C ILE A 94 3.84 -18.56 7.28
N PHE A 95 4.03 -17.30 6.85
CA PHE A 95 5.31 -16.78 6.35
C PHE A 95 5.27 -15.26 6.18
N ASN A 96 6.45 -14.65 6.06
CA ASN A 96 6.59 -13.22 5.76
C ASN A 96 7.62 -12.93 4.65
N ASP A 97 8.23 -13.93 4.05
CA ASP A 97 9.22 -13.73 2.98
C ASP A 97 8.62 -12.94 1.81
N ALA A 98 9.08 -11.69 1.64
CA ALA A 98 8.58 -10.78 0.64
C ALA A 98 8.87 -11.25 -0.80
N HIS A 99 9.96 -11.98 -1.02
CA HIS A 99 10.36 -12.47 -2.33
C HIS A 99 9.52 -13.66 -2.81
N LEU A 100 8.78 -14.29 -1.90
CA LEU A 100 7.86 -15.41 -2.18
C LEU A 100 6.38 -14.96 -2.24
N GLY A 101 6.13 -13.72 -2.65
CA GLY A 101 4.76 -13.18 -2.76
C GLY A 101 4.38 -12.28 -1.62
N GLY A 102 5.25 -11.31 -1.31
CA GLY A 102 5.02 -10.31 -0.29
C GLY A 102 5.39 -8.92 -0.72
N THR A 103 5.25 -8.00 0.21
CA THR A 103 5.56 -6.58 0.11
C THR A 103 6.84 -6.28 0.90
N HIS A 104 6.78 -6.40 2.23
CA HIS A 104 7.93 -6.36 3.14
C HIS A 104 7.77 -7.40 4.27
N LEU A 105 8.75 -7.48 5.16
CA LEU A 105 8.78 -8.56 6.15
C LEU A 105 7.83 -8.37 7.34
N SER A 106 7.28 -7.17 7.56
CA SER A 106 6.25 -6.94 8.60
C SER A 106 4.88 -7.52 8.24
N ASP A 107 4.65 -7.82 6.96
CA ASP A 107 3.38 -8.35 6.49
C ASP A 107 3.33 -9.85 6.68
N MET A 108 2.72 -10.28 7.78
CA MET A 108 2.55 -11.70 8.09
C MET A 108 1.36 -12.29 7.36
N ARG A 109 1.60 -13.37 6.61
CA ARG A 109 0.62 -14.04 5.75
C ARG A 109 0.25 -15.39 6.29
N LEU A 110 -1.06 -15.67 6.26
CA LEU A 110 -1.61 -16.99 6.52
C LEU A 110 -2.36 -17.48 5.28
N VAL A 111 -2.10 -18.70 4.86
CA VAL A 111 -2.77 -19.34 3.72
C VAL A 111 -3.33 -20.67 4.15
N ARG A 112 -4.64 -20.87 3.94
CA ARG A 112 -5.38 -22.08 4.30
C ARG A 112 -6.03 -22.70 3.08
N PRO A 113 -5.69 -23.95 2.69
CA PRO A 113 -6.44 -24.70 1.70
C PRO A 113 -7.84 -25.02 2.24
N TYR A 114 -8.84 -24.81 1.41
CA TYR A 114 -10.22 -25.16 1.73
C TYR A 114 -10.66 -26.35 0.88
N PHE A 115 -11.05 -27.44 1.56
CA PHE A 115 -11.49 -28.67 0.95
C PHE A 115 -13.01 -28.83 1.03
N ARG A 116 -13.60 -29.35 -0.04
CA ARG A 116 -15.00 -29.78 -0.08
C ARG A 116 -15.06 -31.21 -0.60
N ASP A 117 -15.71 -32.08 0.14
CA ASP A 117 -15.86 -33.53 -0.19
C ASP A 117 -14.50 -34.18 -0.53
N GLY A 118 -13.46 -33.85 0.23
CA GLY A 118 -12.11 -34.38 0.09
C GLY A 118 -11.32 -33.82 -1.12
N LYS A 119 -11.84 -32.84 -1.84
CA LYS A 119 -11.18 -32.14 -2.96
C LYS A 119 -10.85 -30.70 -2.57
N LEU A 120 -9.65 -30.25 -2.93
CA LEU A 120 -9.27 -28.84 -2.81
C LEU A 120 -10.18 -27.99 -3.68
N PHE A 121 -10.90 -27.04 -3.06
CA PHE A 121 -11.83 -26.14 -3.75
C PHE A 121 -11.20 -24.78 -4.05
N CYS A 122 -10.58 -24.14 -3.04
CA CYS A 122 -9.88 -22.87 -3.16
C CYS A 122 -8.89 -22.72 -1.99
N TYR A 123 -8.18 -21.58 -1.96
CA TYR A 123 -7.44 -21.13 -0.79
C TYR A 123 -8.12 -19.92 -0.18
N LEU A 124 -8.14 -19.85 1.15
CA LEU A 124 -8.43 -18.66 1.93
C LEU A 124 -7.10 -18.08 2.39
N ALA A 125 -6.93 -16.77 2.28
CA ALA A 125 -5.71 -16.16 2.74
C ALA A 125 -5.98 -14.86 3.51
N SER A 126 -5.08 -14.59 4.46
CA SER A 126 -5.06 -13.43 5.34
C SER A 126 -3.67 -12.83 5.34
N VAL A 127 -3.57 -11.52 5.24
CA VAL A 127 -2.34 -10.76 5.49
C VAL A 127 -2.65 -9.63 6.46
N GLY A 128 -1.70 -9.36 7.36
CA GLY A 128 -1.79 -8.23 8.29
C GLY A 128 -0.40 -7.69 8.60
N HIS A 129 -0.28 -6.36 8.66
CA HIS A 129 0.95 -5.69 9.02
C HIS A 129 1.19 -5.79 10.54
N TRP A 130 2.12 -6.67 10.95
CA TRP A 130 2.51 -6.80 12.34
C TRP A 130 3.42 -5.65 12.76
N HIS A 131 3.19 -5.14 13.96
CA HIS A 131 3.84 -3.94 14.48
C HIS A 131 5.37 -4.04 14.59
N ASP A 132 5.91 -5.25 14.91
CA ASP A 132 7.34 -5.52 15.02
C ASP A 132 7.59 -7.02 14.81
N VAL A 133 8.53 -7.35 13.94
CA VAL A 133 8.96 -8.72 13.65
C VAL A 133 10.49 -8.86 13.75
N GLY A 134 11.10 -8.13 14.69
CA GLY A 134 12.54 -8.18 14.94
C GLY A 134 13.35 -7.19 14.08
N GLY A 135 14.52 -7.61 13.58
CA GLY A 135 15.39 -6.75 12.79
C GLY A 135 16.18 -5.72 13.60
N ALA A 136 16.93 -4.87 12.90
CA ALA A 136 17.89 -3.92 13.49
C ALA A 136 17.23 -2.73 14.20
N VAL A 137 16.05 -2.28 13.71
CA VAL A 137 15.33 -1.13 14.27
C VAL A 137 13.92 -1.51 14.72
N PRO A 138 13.39 -0.91 15.79
CA PRO A 138 12.00 -1.08 16.19
C PRO A 138 11.02 -0.56 15.13
N GLY A 139 9.95 -1.32 14.84
CA GLY A 139 8.97 -0.99 13.83
C GLY A 139 9.37 -1.31 12.40
N ASN A 140 10.54 -1.94 12.19
CA ASN A 140 11.04 -2.56 10.93
C ASN A 140 11.34 -1.61 9.75
N TYR A 141 11.02 -0.31 9.81
CA TYR A 141 11.38 0.64 8.76
C TYR A 141 12.81 1.16 8.98
N ASN A 142 13.76 0.48 8.35
CA ASN A 142 15.21 0.79 8.45
C ASN A 142 15.74 1.32 7.11
N PRO A 143 15.87 2.64 6.91
CA PRO A 143 16.40 3.20 5.67
C PRO A 143 17.88 2.90 5.41
N GLU A 144 18.59 2.35 6.39
CA GLU A 144 20.02 1.96 6.28
C GLU A 144 20.20 0.44 6.14
N ALA A 145 19.12 -0.34 5.93
CA ALA A 145 19.25 -1.78 5.70
C ALA A 145 19.92 -2.06 4.35
N THR A 146 20.85 -3.02 4.33
CA THR A 146 21.57 -3.47 3.13
C THR A 146 21.27 -4.93 2.76
N ASP A 147 20.53 -5.62 3.59
CA ASP A 147 19.98 -6.95 3.34
C ASP A 147 18.70 -7.18 4.15
N ALA A 148 17.90 -8.16 3.74
CA ALA A 148 16.62 -8.50 4.36
C ALA A 148 16.75 -8.94 5.84
N PHE A 149 17.90 -9.50 6.25
CA PHE A 149 18.10 -9.96 7.63
C PHE A 149 18.24 -8.81 8.63
N GLN A 150 18.62 -7.61 8.15
CA GLN A 150 18.65 -6.40 8.97
C GLN A 150 17.23 -5.80 9.14
N GLU A 151 16.31 -6.08 8.22
CA GLU A 151 14.95 -5.54 8.25
C GLU A 151 14.09 -6.26 9.25
N ALA A 152 14.12 -7.61 9.25
CA ALA A 152 13.28 -8.41 10.14
C ALA A 152 13.75 -9.89 10.20
N PHE A 153 13.08 -10.66 11.04
CA PHE A 153 13.12 -12.13 10.98
C PHE A 153 12.44 -12.62 9.69
N VAL A 154 13.15 -13.43 8.90
CA VAL A 154 12.63 -13.99 7.64
C VAL A 154 12.06 -15.39 7.88
N LEU A 155 10.77 -15.56 7.64
CA LEU A 155 10.06 -16.84 7.77
C LEU A 155 9.59 -17.31 6.38
N PRO A 156 10.13 -18.40 5.85
CA PRO A 156 9.62 -19.01 4.62
C PRO A 156 8.26 -19.67 4.86
N PRO A 157 7.50 -20.10 3.83
CA PRO A 157 6.25 -20.82 4.01
C PRO A 157 6.45 -22.09 4.85
N VAL A 158 5.92 -22.08 6.09
CA VAL A 158 5.95 -23.21 7.03
C VAL A 158 4.52 -23.54 7.50
N ARG A 159 4.27 -24.79 7.84
CA ARG A 159 2.94 -25.21 8.33
C ARG A 159 2.77 -24.79 9.79
N LEU A 160 1.99 -23.74 10.01
CA LEU A 160 1.51 -23.33 11.33
C LEU A 160 0.51 -24.33 11.91
N ALA A 161 -0.33 -24.92 11.07
CA ALA A 161 -1.22 -26.00 11.47
C ALA A 161 -1.09 -27.19 10.53
N ARG A 162 -1.20 -28.40 11.07
CA ARG A 162 -1.28 -29.66 10.34
C ARG A 162 -2.58 -30.37 10.69
N GLU A 163 -3.45 -30.60 9.71
CA GLU A 163 -4.75 -31.25 9.88
C GLU A 163 -5.53 -30.65 11.09
N GLY A 164 -5.53 -29.32 11.23
CA GLY A 164 -6.20 -28.58 12.31
C GLY A 164 -5.40 -28.48 13.62
N VAL A 165 -4.24 -29.11 13.73
CA VAL A 165 -3.40 -29.09 14.96
C VAL A 165 -2.31 -28.03 14.83
N ILE A 166 -2.41 -26.97 15.65
CA ILE A 166 -1.43 -25.88 15.71
C ILE A 166 -0.06 -26.40 16.17
N GLN A 167 0.99 -26.00 15.49
CA GLN A 167 2.38 -26.33 15.80
C GLN A 167 2.97 -25.26 16.74
N SER A 168 2.97 -25.55 18.05
CA SER A 168 3.44 -24.61 19.09
C SER A 168 4.87 -24.15 18.87
N ASP A 169 5.77 -25.02 18.38
CA ASP A 169 7.17 -24.68 18.13
C ASP A 169 7.33 -23.52 17.12
N ILE A 170 6.43 -23.46 16.11
CA ILE A 170 6.45 -22.36 15.13
C ILE A 170 6.01 -21.06 15.82
N ILE A 171 4.96 -21.11 16.66
CA ILE A 171 4.53 -19.94 17.44
C ILE A 171 5.66 -19.47 18.35
N ASP A 172 6.31 -20.36 19.08
CA ASP A 172 7.40 -20.03 20.01
C ASP A 172 8.58 -19.35 19.28
N ILE A 173 8.95 -19.85 18.09
CA ILE A 173 9.99 -19.23 17.25
C ILE A 173 9.57 -17.83 16.84
N VAL A 174 8.37 -17.65 16.31
CA VAL A 174 7.87 -16.35 15.82
C VAL A 174 7.76 -15.34 16.97
N MET A 175 7.15 -15.74 18.11
CA MET A 175 6.98 -14.87 19.28
C MET A 175 8.31 -14.52 19.96
N ARG A 176 9.35 -15.34 19.81
CA ARG A 176 10.70 -15.05 20.32
C ARG A 176 11.44 -14.00 19.48
N ASN A 177 11.05 -13.83 18.24
CA ASN A 177 11.69 -12.91 17.29
C ASN A 177 10.98 -11.54 17.16
N THR A 178 9.95 -11.24 17.96
CA THR A 178 9.31 -9.94 18.04
C THR A 178 9.60 -9.24 19.37
N ARG A 179 9.66 -7.90 19.37
CA ARG A 179 9.73 -7.08 20.60
C ARG A 179 8.39 -6.96 21.31
N LEU A 180 7.28 -7.26 20.60
CA LEU A 180 5.89 -7.09 21.04
C LEU A 180 5.10 -8.41 20.98
N PRO A 181 5.51 -9.48 21.69
CA PRO A 181 4.94 -10.82 21.53
C PRO A 181 3.45 -10.89 21.88
N GLN A 182 2.96 -10.09 22.82
CA GLN A 182 1.54 -10.06 23.16
C GLN A 182 0.68 -9.47 22.03
N SER A 183 1.14 -8.41 21.39
CA SER A 183 0.48 -7.83 20.23
C SER A 183 0.47 -8.81 19.06
N ALA A 184 1.63 -9.36 18.72
CA ALA A 184 1.77 -10.34 17.64
C ALA A 184 0.90 -11.60 17.85
N GLN A 185 0.78 -12.09 19.08
CA GLN A 185 -0.11 -13.22 19.40
C GLN A 185 -1.58 -12.85 19.21
N GLY A 186 -1.98 -11.63 19.60
CA GLY A 186 -3.34 -11.13 19.39
C GLY A 186 -3.68 -11.03 17.90
N ASP A 187 -2.78 -10.47 17.10
CA ASP A 187 -2.93 -10.33 15.66
C ASP A 187 -3.00 -11.70 14.96
N LEU A 188 -2.13 -12.65 15.35
CA LEU A 188 -2.18 -14.04 14.86
C LEU A 188 -3.52 -14.70 15.15
N ASN A 189 -4.04 -14.56 16.38
CA ASN A 189 -5.33 -15.11 16.74
C ASN A 189 -6.47 -14.49 15.93
N GLY A 190 -6.40 -13.18 15.65
CA GLY A 190 -7.34 -12.48 14.79
C GLY A 190 -7.34 -13.02 13.36
N GLN A 191 -6.16 -13.23 12.77
CA GLN A 191 -6.02 -13.81 11.43
C GLN A 191 -6.53 -15.25 11.36
N LEU A 192 -6.24 -16.09 12.37
CA LEU A 192 -6.78 -17.45 12.46
C LEU A 192 -8.31 -17.44 12.57
N GLY A 193 -8.88 -16.57 13.41
CA GLY A 193 -10.32 -16.41 13.55
C GLY A 193 -11.00 -15.95 12.26
N ALA A 194 -10.35 -15.07 11.48
CA ALA A 194 -10.84 -14.66 10.16
C ALA A 194 -10.87 -15.84 9.17
N LEU A 195 -9.81 -16.66 9.13
CA LEU A 195 -9.77 -17.87 8.28
C LEU A 195 -10.83 -18.90 8.69
N ASP A 196 -11.07 -19.11 9.99
CA ASP A 196 -12.11 -20.00 10.49
C ASP A 196 -13.52 -19.53 10.09
N LEU A 197 -13.78 -18.21 10.17
CA LEU A 197 -15.02 -17.64 9.68
C LEU A 197 -15.17 -17.86 8.16
N GLY A 198 -14.10 -17.62 7.39
CA GLY A 198 -14.09 -17.83 5.95
C GLY A 198 -14.47 -19.27 5.57
N VAL A 199 -13.89 -20.27 6.24
CA VAL A 199 -14.25 -21.69 6.04
C VAL A 199 -15.73 -21.93 6.32
N LYS A 200 -16.24 -21.45 7.47
CA LYS A 200 -17.66 -21.60 7.84
C LYS A 200 -18.58 -20.99 6.78
N ARG A 201 -18.28 -19.80 6.29
CA ARG A 201 -19.08 -19.12 5.26
C ARG A 201 -19.02 -19.82 3.91
N MET A 202 -17.87 -20.39 3.55
CA MET A 202 -17.75 -21.21 2.35
C MET A 202 -18.57 -22.50 2.47
N ASP A 203 -18.59 -23.15 3.63
CA ASP A 203 -19.43 -24.33 3.87
C ASP A 203 -20.92 -24.01 3.72
N GLU A 204 -21.37 -22.88 4.26
CA GLU A 204 -22.75 -22.38 4.11
C GLU A 204 -23.09 -22.11 2.63
N LEU A 205 -22.21 -21.40 1.90
CA LEU A 205 -22.39 -21.07 0.48
C LEU A 205 -22.45 -22.32 -0.40
N LEU A 206 -21.50 -23.24 -0.23
CA LEU A 206 -21.44 -24.48 -1.00
C LEU A 206 -22.57 -25.46 -0.62
N GLY A 207 -23.06 -25.38 0.62
CA GLY A 207 -24.24 -26.13 1.06
C GLY A 207 -25.53 -25.65 0.40
N GLU A 208 -25.65 -24.34 0.13
CA GLU A 208 -26.84 -23.71 -0.47
C GLU A 208 -26.88 -23.88 -2.00
N TYR A 209 -25.74 -23.64 -2.69
CA TYR A 209 -25.69 -23.57 -4.16
C TYR A 209 -25.02 -24.78 -4.83
N GLY A 210 -24.30 -25.60 -4.07
CA GLY A 210 -23.48 -26.70 -4.59
C GLY A 210 -22.12 -26.27 -5.12
N ALA A 211 -21.11 -27.11 -4.95
CA ALA A 211 -19.72 -26.81 -5.30
C ALA A 211 -19.53 -26.55 -6.80
N GLU A 212 -20.21 -27.31 -7.67
CA GLU A 212 -20.11 -27.17 -9.13
C GLU A 212 -20.65 -25.81 -9.61
N THR A 213 -21.78 -25.34 -9.04
CA THR A 213 -22.38 -24.05 -9.38
C THR A 213 -21.47 -22.89 -8.97
N VAL A 214 -20.93 -22.96 -7.72
CA VAL A 214 -20.03 -21.90 -7.23
C VAL A 214 -18.72 -21.87 -8.02
N HIS A 215 -18.14 -23.01 -8.37
CA HIS A 215 -16.94 -23.10 -9.20
C HIS A 215 -17.16 -22.48 -10.59
N ALA A 216 -18.27 -22.85 -11.25
CA ALA A 216 -18.61 -22.28 -12.55
C ALA A 216 -18.89 -20.76 -12.48
N ALA A 217 -19.43 -20.25 -11.33
CA ALA A 217 -19.58 -18.82 -11.12
C ALA A 217 -18.24 -18.09 -11.00
N LEU A 218 -17.27 -18.66 -10.29
CA LEU A 218 -15.92 -18.10 -10.16
C LEU A 218 -15.23 -17.97 -11.52
N ASP A 219 -15.31 -19.01 -12.37
CA ASP A 219 -14.76 -18.98 -13.72
C ASP A 219 -15.44 -17.89 -14.57
N ALA A 220 -16.77 -17.86 -14.56
CA ALA A 220 -17.55 -16.88 -15.31
C ALA A 220 -17.27 -15.42 -14.89
N LEU A 221 -17.02 -15.17 -13.58
CA LEU A 221 -16.66 -13.85 -13.09
C LEU A 221 -15.28 -13.41 -13.58
N GLN A 222 -14.31 -14.31 -13.67
CA GLN A 222 -13.01 -13.98 -14.21
C GLN A 222 -13.06 -13.73 -15.73
N ASP A 223 -13.79 -14.57 -16.47
CA ASP A 223 -13.97 -14.39 -17.93
C ASP A 223 -14.70 -13.08 -18.24
N ARG A 224 -15.69 -12.72 -17.42
CA ARG A 224 -16.37 -11.43 -17.51
C ARG A 224 -15.42 -10.26 -17.26
N ALA A 225 -14.54 -10.36 -16.27
CA ALA A 225 -13.57 -9.31 -15.95
C ALA A 225 -12.55 -9.12 -17.10
N ASP A 226 -12.05 -10.19 -17.71
CA ASP A 226 -11.21 -10.15 -18.91
C ASP A 226 -11.93 -9.46 -20.07
N ALA A 227 -13.16 -9.87 -20.39
CA ALA A 227 -13.93 -9.30 -21.48
C ALA A 227 -14.22 -7.80 -21.28
N LEU A 228 -14.54 -7.37 -20.04
CA LEU A 228 -14.75 -5.98 -19.72
C LEU A 228 -13.47 -5.15 -19.87
N MET A 229 -12.32 -5.66 -19.40
CA MET A 229 -11.04 -4.96 -19.57
C MET A 229 -10.66 -4.81 -21.03
N ARG A 230 -10.85 -5.86 -21.86
CA ARG A 230 -10.61 -5.76 -23.31
C ARG A 230 -11.51 -4.72 -23.98
N ALA A 231 -12.76 -4.64 -23.57
CA ALA A 231 -13.69 -3.62 -24.09
C ALA A 231 -13.23 -2.21 -23.74
N GLU A 232 -12.79 -1.98 -22.51
CA GLU A 232 -12.24 -0.68 -22.08
C GLU A 232 -10.97 -0.29 -22.85
N LEU A 233 -10.07 -1.27 -23.13
CA LEU A 233 -8.85 -1.02 -23.89
C LEU A 233 -9.15 -0.67 -25.36
N GLN A 234 -10.16 -1.30 -25.98
CA GLN A 234 -10.57 -1.02 -27.36
C GLN A 234 -11.13 0.41 -27.56
N GLU A 235 -11.56 1.07 -26.48
CA GLU A 235 -12.00 2.46 -26.54
C GLU A 235 -10.86 3.47 -26.51
N LEU A 236 -9.64 3.02 -26.16
CA LEU A 236 -8.45 3.87 -26.09
C LEU A 236 -7.69 3.86 -27.43
N PRO A 237 -6.94 4.94 -27.74
CA PRO A 237 -6.12 4.96 -28.96
C PRO A 237 -4.96 3.97 -28.87
N ASP A 238 -4.65 3.30 -29.99
CA ASP A 238 -3.39 2.58 -30.14
C ASP A 238 -2.22 3.56 -30.07
N GLY A 239 -1.16 3.18 -29.37
CA GLY A 239 0.02 4.04 -29.25
C GLY A 239 0.99 3.60 -28.14
N ARG A 240 2.06 4.37 -27.98
CA ARG A 240 3.09 4.16 -26.97
C ARG A 240 3.41 5.49 -26.28
N TRP A 241 3.32 5.52 -24.97
CA TRP A 241 3.59 6.69 -24.12
C TRP A 241 4.60 6.33 -23.04
N GLU A 242 5.52 7.23 -22.77
CA GLU A 242 6.64 6.99 -21.86
C GLU A 242 6.66 8.03 -20.74
N ALA A 243 7.04 7.58 -19.54
CA ALA A 243 7.26 8.45 -18.41
C ALA A 243 8.42 7.94 -17.55
N THR A 244 9.12 8.87 -16.90
CA THR A 244 10.20 8.56 -15.94
C THR A 244 10.08 9.50 -14.76
N ASP A 245 10.21 8.97 -13.54
CA ASP A 245 10.34 9.75 -12.31
C ASP A 245 11.43 9.12 -11.43
N TYR A 246 11.79 9.75 -10.30
CA TYR A 246 12.97 9.39 -9.54
C TYR A 246 12.61 9.20 -8.06
N LEU A 247 13.16 8.17 -7.42
CA LEU A 247 13.34 8.15 -5.97
C LEU A 247 14.49 9.09 -5.60
N ASP A 248 14.41 9.73 -4.43
CA ASP A 248 15.41 10.71 -3.97
C ASP A 248 16.79 10.07 -3.80
N ASN A 249 16.84 8.87 -3.22
CA ASN A 249 18.05 8.07 -2.94
C ASN A 249 17.65 6.69 -2.38
N ASP A 250 18.60 5.80 -2.14
CA ASP A 250 18.34 4.48 -1.55
C ASP A 250 18.54 4.40 -0.02
N GLY A 251 18.88 5.51 0.64
CA GLY A 251 19.20 5.55 2.07
C GLY A 251 20.65 5.22 2.42
N ILE A 252 21.42 4.65 1.48
CA ILE A 252 22.85 4.32 1.59
C ILE A 252 23.68 5.24 0.70
N THR A 253 23.28 5.35 -0.57
CA THR A 253 23.92 6.21 -1.57
C THR A 253 22.99 7.38 -1.89
N ASP A 254 23.55 8.60 -1.88
CA ASP A 254 22.79 9.83 -2.10
C ASP A 254 22.66 10.18 -3.59
N GLU A 255 22.18 9.22 -4.38
CA GLU A 255 21.97 9.33 -5.82
C GLU A 255 20.51 9.03 -6.18
N PRO A 256 19.89 9.78 -7.11
CA PRO A 256 18.53 9.51 -7.53
C PRO A 256 18.42 8.21 -8.34
N LEU A 257 17.32 7.47 -8.13
CA LEU A 257 17.05 6.22 -8.80
C LEU A 257 15.87 6.37 -9.78
N PRO A 258 16.08 6.28 -11.10
CA PRO A 258 15.01 6.39 -12.08
C PRO A 258 14.08 5.16 -12.04
N ILE A 259 12.78 5.42 -12.15
CA ILE A 259 11.74 4.44 -12.48
C ILE A 259 11.12 4.91 -13.78
N ALA A 260 11.21 4.08 -14.81
CA ALA A 260 10.70 4.36 -16.15
C ALA A 260 9.59 3.38 -16.53
N VAL A 261 8.64 3.82 -17.34
CA VAL A 261 7.63 2.96 -17.94
C VAL A 261 7.33 3.42 -19.36
N ALA A 262 7.15 2.45 -20.25
CA ALA A 262 6.48 2.64 -21.53
C ALA A 262 5.15 1.89 -21.51
N LEU A 263 4.05 2.62 -21.60
CA LEU A 263 2.71 2.09 -21.74
C LEU A 263 2.38 1.98 -23.23
N GLU A 264 2.07 0.78 -23.71
CA GLU A 264 1.69 0.54 -25.09
C GLU A 264 0.31 -0.10 -25.15
N ILE A 265 -0.60 0.44 -25.98
CA ILE A 265 -1.93 -0.11 -26.25
C ILE A 265 -1.97 -0.57 -27.71
N ARG A 266 -2.42 -1.81 -27.93
CA ARG A 266 -2.67 -2.39 -29.24
C ARG A 266 -3.99 -3.16 -29.25
N GLY A 267 -5.01 -2.58 -29.85
CA GLY A 267 -6.34 -3.17 -29.90
C GLY A 267 -6.92 -3.39 -28.50
N ASP A 268 -7.02 -4.63 -28.06
CA ASP A 268 -7.61 -5.03 -26.78
C ASP A 268 -6.56 -5.47 -25.72
N THR A 269 -5.29 -5.10 -25.93
CA THR A 269 -4.19 -5.46 -25.03
C THR A 269 -3.36 -4.24 -24.64
N MET A 270 -2.78 -4.29 -23.42
CA MET A 270 -1.88 -3.27 -22.91
C MET A 270 -0.58 -3.91 -22.45
N THR A 271 0.55 -3.24 -22.72
CA THR A 271 1.87 -3.60 -22.18
C THR A 271 2.40 -2.45 -21.33
N LEU A 272 2.87 -2.77 -20.14
CA LEU A 272 3.64 -1.91 -19.26
C LEU A 272 5.08 -2.42 -19.24
N ASP A 273 5.97 -1.73 -19.93
CA ASP A 273 7.39 -2.08 -20.07
C ASP A 273 8.23 -1.12 -19.20
N PHE A 274 8.90 -1.67 -18.18
CA PHE A 274 9.71 -0.92 -17.22
C PHE A 274 11.20 -0.89 -17.59
N GLU A 275 11.56 -1.15 -18.84
CA GLU A 275 12.93 -0.98 -19.32
C GLU A 275 13.41 0.46 -19.09
N GLY A 276 14.68 0.63 -18.67
CA GLY A 276 15.23 1.93 -18.27
C GLY A 276 15.08 2.27 -16.79
N THR A 277 14.41 1.43 -16.01
CA THR A 277 14.42 1.54 -14.53
C THR A 277 15.81 1.19 -13.97
N ALA A 278 16.20 1.85 -12.88
CA ALA A 278 17.46 1.61 -12.19
C ALA A 278 17.71 0.13 -11.89
N PRO A 279 18.96 -0.36 -11.92
CA PRO A 279 19.30 -1.66 -11.38
C PRO A 279 18.99 -1.71 -9.86
N ARG A 280 18.97 -2.91 -9.29
CA ARG A 280 18.81 -3.06 -7.83
C ARG A 280 19.84 -2.18 -7.10
N CYS A 281 19.40 -1.53 -6.03
CA CYS A 281 20.24 -0.67 -5.19
C CYS A 281 20.72 -1.39 -3.92
N ALA A 282 21.62 -0.76 -3.18
CA ALA A 282 22.14 -1.30 -1.93
C ALA A 282 21.13 -1.14 -0.78
N GLY A 283 20.32 -0.08 -0.79
CA GLY A 283 19.38 0.25 0.27
C GLY A 283 18.00 -0.40 0.10
N PRO A 284 17.09 -0.17 1.04
CA PRO A 284 15.85 -0.94 1.19
C PRO A 284 14.68 -0.47 0.31
N VAL A 285 14.92 0.36 -0.70
CA VAL A 285 13.88 0.80 -1.65
C VAL A 285 13.68 -0.17 -2.82
N ASN A 286 14.36 -1.31 -2.84
CA ASN A 286 14.07 -2.37 -3.80
C ASN A 286 12.67 -2.95 -3.57
N ILE A 287 12.11 -3.58 -4.61
CA ILE A 287 10.92 -4.42 -4.48
C ILE A 287 11.13 -5.78 -5.15
N ALA A 288 10.40 -6.77 -4.67
CA ALA A 288 10.36 -8.08 -5.31
C ALA A 288 9.41 -8.06 -6.53
N LEU A 289 9.65 -8.96 -7.50
CA LEU A 289 8.82 -9.07 -8.71
C LEU A 289 7.30 -9.18 -8.41
N PRO A 290 6.82 -9.97 -7.43
CA PRO A 290 5.41 -10.01 -7.08
C PRO A 290 4.83 -8.65 -6.70
N THR A 291 5.60 -7.85 -5.96
CA THR A 291 5.20 -6.50 -5.55
C THR A 291 5.06 -5.57 -6.75
N ALA A 292 5.98 -5.64 -7.73
CA ALA A 292 5.90 -4.83 -8.94
C ALA A 292 4.66 -5.15 -9.77
N VAL A 293 4.35 -6.43 -9.97
CA VAL A 293 3.15 -6.85 -10.72
C VAL A 293 1.87 -6.43 -9.99
N ALA A 294 1.82 -6.60 -8.67
CA ALA A 294 0.70 -6.12 -7.86
C ALA A 294 0.51 -4.61 -7.93
N THR A 295 1.60 -3.85 -7.98
CA THR A 295 1.57 -2.38 -8.14
C THR A 295 0.98 -1.97 -9.48
N ALA A 296 1.35 -2.66 -10.57
CA ALA A 296 0.74 -2.45 -11.88
C ALA A 296 -0.77 -2.72 -11.82
N TYR A 297 -1.21 -3.80 -11.16
CA TYR A 297 -2.63 -4.09 -10.94
C TYR A 297 -3.34 -2.94 -10.21
N VAL A 298 -2.77 -2.42 -9.14
CA VAL A 298 -3.34 -1.28 -8.39
C VAL A 298 -3.48 -0.05 -9.29
N ALA A 299 -2.44 0.31 -10.05
CA ALA A 299 -2.48 1.44 -10.98
C ALA A 299 -3.58 1.27 -12.05
N ILE A 300 -3.69 0.08 -12.65
CA ILE A 300 -4.72 -0.25 -13.63
C ILE A 300 -6.12 -0.13 -13.01
N LYS A 301 -6.31 -0.58 -11.77
CA LYS A 301 -7.60 -0.46 -11.09
C LYS A 301 -7.98 0.99 -10.77
N HIS A 302 -7.03 1.90 -10.62
CA HIS A 302 -7.30 3.34 -10.51
C HIS A 302 -7.74 3.94 -11.85
N ILE A 303 -7.11 3.53 -12.97
CA ILE A 303 -7.46 3.99 -14.32
C ILE A 303 -8.83 3.44 -14.75
N PHE A 304 -9.16 2.21 -14.31
CA PHE A 304 -10.42 1.51 -14.63
C PHE A 304 -11.15 1.09 -13.34
N PRO A 305 -11.67 2.05 -12.53
CA PRO A 305 -12.19 1.79 -11.19
C PRO A 305 -13.44 0.90 -11.18
N ASN A 306 -14.22 0.91 -12.24
CA ASN A 306 -15.51 0.21 -12.35
C ASN A 306 -15.37 -1.29 -12.71
N LEU A 307 -14.16 -1.76 -13.03
CA LEU A 307 -13.93 -3.17 -13.34
C LEU A 307 -13.95 -4.03 -12.08
N PRO A 308 -14.32 -5.31 -12.17
CA PRO A 308 -14.25 -6.25 -11.05
C PRO A 308 -12.83 -6.34 -10.45
N ALA A 309 -12.75 -6.63 -9.15
CA ALA A 309 -11.48 -6.77 -8.45
C ALA A 309 -11.07 -8.25 -8.35
N ASN A 310 -10.76 -8.87 -9.49
CA ASN A 310 -10.21 -10.23 -9.57
C ASN A 310 -9.13 -10.32 -10.66
N SER A 311 -8.42 -11.44 -10.73
CA SER A 311 -7.29 -11.62 -11.65
C SER A 311 -7.68 -11.58 -13.14
N GLY A 312 -8.97 -11.70 -13.49
CA GLY A 312 -9.44 -11.63 -14.88
C GLY A 312 -9.09 -10.31 -15.55
N VAL A 313 -9.11 -9.19 -14.83
CA VAL A 313 -8.76 -7.86 -15.39
C VAL A 313 -7.30 -7.77 -15.87
N MET A 314 -6.40 -8.61 -15.34
CA MET A 314 -4.98 -8.59 -15.72
C MET A 314 -4.66 -9.48 -16.93
N ARG A 315 -5.58 -10.32 -17.41
CA ARG A 315 -5.32 -11.23 -18.55
C ARG A 315 -4.88 -10.50 -19.83
N PRO A 316 -5.46 -9.35 -20.22
CA PRO A 316 -5.00 -8.60 -21.39
C PRO A 316 -3.84 -7.64 -21.12
N ILE A 317 -3.33 -7.59 -19.88
CA ILE A 317 -2.24 -6.69 -19.47
C ILE A 317 -0.93 -7.47 -19.37
N ASN A 318 0.08 -7.04 -20.12
CA ASN A 318 1.44 -7.59 -20.04
C ASN A 318 2.33 -6.65 -19.23
N VAL A 319 2.90 -7.13 -18.12
CA VAL A 319 3.82 -6.36 -17.27
C VAL A 319 5.23 -6.90 -17.46
N MET A 320 6.10 -6.11 -18.06
CA MET A 320 7.50 -6.45 -18.35
C MET A 320 8.42 -5.75 -17.37
N ILE A 321 9.02 -6.51 -16.45
CA ILE A 321 9.95 -6.00 -15.44
C ILE A 321 11.35 -6.51 -15.77
N PRO A 322 12.37 -5.63 -15.93
CA PRO A 322 13.76 -6.04 -16.15
C PRO A 322 14.30 -6.87 -14.99
N GLU A 323 14.90 -8.01 -15.26
CA GLU A 323 15.49 -8.88 -14.25
C GLU A 323 16.66 -8.18 -13.54
N GLY A 324 16.72 -8.29 -12.21
CA GLY A 324 17.77 -7.66 -11.40
C GLY A 324 17.66 -6.14 -11.30
N SER A 325 16.54 -5.55 -11.72
CA SER A 325 16.25 -4.14 -11.51
C SER A 325 15.78 -3.85 -10.09
N LEU A 326 15.64 -2.57 -9.76
CA LEU A 326 14.98 -2.07 -8.54
C LEU A 326 13.60 -2.71 -8.31
N LEU A 327 12.89 -3.06 -9.39
CA LEU A 327 11.52 -3.61 -9.37
C LEU A 327 11.47 -5.15 -9.35
N SER A 328 12.60 -5.83 -9.37
CA SER A 328 12.70 -7.30 -9.36
C SER A 328 13.94 -7.79 -8.62
N ALA A 329 14.26 -7.14 -7.51
CA ALA A 329 15.44 -7.46 -6.73
C ALA A 329 15.32 -8.86 -6.12
N PRO A 330 16.34 -9.73 -6.28
CA PRO A 330 16.32 -11.08 -5.72
C PRO A 330 16.66 -11.09 -4.23
N PHE A 331 16.20 -12.12 -3.51
CA PHE A 331 16.64 -12.38 -2.14
C PHE A 331 18.19 -12.50 -2.07
N PRO A 332 18.86 -11.94 -1.04
CA PRO A 332 18.34 -11.27 0.15
C PRO A 332 18.34 -9.72 0.04
N ALA A 333 18.04 -9.13 -1.13
CA ALA A 333 17.96 -7.68 -1.24
C ALA A 333 16.97 -7.10 -0.20
N PRO A 334 17.29 -5.95 0.42
CA PRO A 334 16.39 -5.31 1.37
C PRO A 334 15.22 -4.68 0.62
N VAL A 335 14.00 -4.80 1.17
CA VAL A 335 12.74 -4.36 0.55
C VAL A 335 11.82 -3.62 1.53
N GLY A 336 12.30 -3.26 2.71
CA GLY A 336 11.49 -2.66 3.77
C GLY A 336 10.84 -1.32 3.41
N GLY A 337 11.44 -0.58 2.49
CA GLY A 337 10.91 0.68 1.94
C GLY A 337 10.13 0.53 0.64
N TYR A 338 9.58 -0.65 0.37
CA TYR A 338 8.85 -0.95 -0.86
C TYR A 338 7.77 0.08 -1.19
N THR A 339 7.12 0.64 -0.18
CA THR A 339 6.04 1.61 -0.32
C THR A 339 6.44 2.83 -1.14
N GLU A 340 7.65 3.31 -0.95
CA GLU A 340 8.18 4.48 -1.65
C GLU A 340 8.36 4.20 -3.15
N THR A 341 8.83 3.00 -3.47
CA THR A 341 9.05 2.55 -4.86
C THR A 341 7.74 2.29 -5.58
N ILE A 342 6.77 1.61 -4.94
CA ILE A 342 5.49 1.33 -5.59
C ILE A 342 4.66 2.58 -5.82
N LEU A 343 4.73 3.57 -4.94
CA LEU A 343 4.08 4.86 -5.15
C LEU A 343 4.66 5.58 -6.37
N ARG A 344 5.99 5.55 -6.54
CA ARG A 344 6.65 6.11 -7.70
C ARG A 344 6.28 5.35 -8.99
N MET A 345 6.16 4.02 -8.89
CA MET A 345 5.73 3.17 -10.00
C MET A 345 4.30 3.50 -10.46
N ILE A 346 3.37 3.74 -9.53
CA ILE A 346 2.01 4.20 -9.85
C ILE A 346 2.06 5.59 -10.53
N ASP A 347 2.85 6.51 -10.00
CA ASP A 347 2.98 7.86 -10.54
C ASP A 347 3.48 7.89 -11.99
N VAL A 348 4.45 7.04 -12.35
CA VAL A 348 4.92 6.97 -13.75
C VAL A 348 3.91 6.30 -14.66
N ILE A 349 3.15 5.29 -14.16
CA ILE A 349 2.06 4.68 -14.93
C ILE A 349 0.97 5.73 -15.23
N PHE A 350 0.54 6.52 -14.23
CA PHE A 350 -0.46 7.58 -14.45
C PHE A 350 0.06 8.66 -15.41
N SER A 351 1.34 9.05 -15.26
CA SER A 351 1.96 10.03 -16.15
C SER A 351 2.02 9.57 -17.61
N ALA A 352 2.33 8.28 -17.85
CA ALA A 352 2.31 7.70 -19.19
C ALA A 352 0.86 7.57 -19.71
N ALA A 353 -0.06 7.08 -18.87
CA ALA A 353 -1.46 6.90 -19.23
C ALA A 353 -2.19 8.21 -19.53
N ALA A 354 -1.73 9.36 -19.01
CA ALA A 354 -2.28 10.67 -19.32
C ALA A 354 -2.24 11.00 -20.82
N GLY A 355 -1.29 10.43 -21.57
CA GLY A 355 -1.23 10.58 -23.02
C GLY A 355 -2.27 9.77 -23.79
N ALA A 356 -2.71 8.62 -23.23
CA ALA A 356 -3.71 7.74 -23.82
C ALA A 356 -5.13 8.04 -23.35
N ALA A 357 -5.29 8.37 -22.06
CA ALA A 357 -6.56 8.49 -21.38
C ALA A 357 -6.51 9.62 -20.34
N PRO A 358 -6.37 10.89 -20.75
CA PRO A 358 -6.20 12.03 -19.86
C PRO A 358 -7.36 12.18 -18.87
N ASP A 359 -8.56 11.83 -19.26
CA ASP A 359 -9.79 11.89 -18.45
C ASP A 359 -9.94 10.75 -17.44
N ARG A 360 -9.08 9.73 -17.50
CA ARG A 360 -9.11 8.56 -16.59
C ARG A 360 -7.98 8.56 -15.56
N VAL A 361 -7.06 9.50 -15.64
CA VAL A 361 -5.94 9.58 -14.70
C VAL A 361 -6.10 10.71 -13.70
N VAL A 362 -5.40 10.58 -12.58
CA VAL A 362 -5.21 11.63 -11.59
C VAL A 362 -3.75 12.07 -11.62
N ALA A 363 -3.47 13.31 -11.25
CA ALA A 363 -2.11 13.77 -11.04
C ALA A 363 -1.44 13.02 -9.88
N ASN A 364 -0.11 13.10 -9.77
CA ASN A 364 0.59 12.36 -8.73
C ASN A 364 0.10 12.75 -7.33
N ALA A 365 -0.10 11.77 -6.48
CA ALA A 365 -0.37 11.98 -5.07
C ALA A 365 0.93 12.40 -4.34
N TYR A 366 0.85 12.69 -3.05
CA TYR A 366 2.01 13.06 -2.21
C TYR A 366 3.17 12.04 -2.24
N GLY A 367 2.93 10.81 -2.66
CA GLY A 367 3.91 9.83 -3.15
C GLY A 367 4.96 9.38 -2.14
N THR A 368 4.62 9.29 -0.86
CA THR A 368 5.44 8.74 0.22
C THR A 368 4.55 8.31 1.38
N ILE A 369 4.94 7.26 2.12
CA ILE A 369 4.21 6.85 3.33
C ILE A 369 4.62 7.69 4.54
N ASN A 370 5.81 8.28 4.51
CA ASN A 370 6.36 9.00 5.65
C ASN A 370 6.32 8.15 6.93
N ALA A 371 6.84 6.93 6.85
CA ALA A 371 6.89 6.02 7.98
C ALA A 371 7.79 6.59 9.08
N LEU A 372 7.20 6.88 10.23
CA LEU A 372 7.88 7.41 11.41
C LEU A 372 7.72 6.44 12.57
N SER A 373 8.83 5.95 13.09
CA SER A 373 8.86 5.23 14.37
C SER A 373 9.52 6.10 15.43
N ILE A 374 8.92 6.15 16.62
CA ILE A 374 9.56 6.70 17.81
C ILE A 374 9.55 5.60 18.87
N SER A 375 10.70 5.31 19.46
CA SER A 375 10.84 4.26 20.48
C SER A 375 11.66 4.72 21.66
N GLY A 376 11.37 4.16 22.83
CA GLY A 376 12.07 4.50 24.06
C GLY A 376 11.71 3.58 25.22
N LYS A 377 11.99 4.05 26.43
CA LYS A 377 11.58 3.38 27.67
C LYS A 377 10.77 4.33 28.52
N ARG A 378 9.69 3.83 29.09
CA ARG A 378 8.91 4.55 30.10
C ARG A 378 9.70 4.70 31.40
N GLU A 379 9.29 5.57 32.29
CA GLU A 379 9.91 5.74 33.62
C GLU A 379 9.97 4.44 34.43
N ASN A 380 9.01 3.54 34.25
CA ASN A 380 8.99 2.22 34.87
C ASN A 380 9.91 1.18 34.18
N GLY A 381 10.66 1.60 33.16
CA GLY A 381 11.60 0.74 32.39
C GLY A 381 10.96 -0.09 31.27
N GLN A 382 9.64 -0.03 31.09
CA GLN A 382 8.97 -0.74 30.00
C GLN A 382 9.34 -0.12 28.65
N PRO A 383 9.74 -0.94 27.64
CA PRO A 383 9.95 -0.43 26.30
C PRO A 383 8.62 -0.07 25.63
N TRP A 384 8.67 0.90 24.74
CA TRP A 384 7.55 1.25 23.86
C TRP A 384 8.07 1.55 22.46
N VAL A 385 7.23 1.28 21.47
CA VAL A 385 7.46 1.60 20.07
C VAL A 385 6.17 2.18 19.53
N MET A 386 6.19 3.44 19.12
CA MET A 386 5.15 4.05 18.29
C MET A 386 5.60 3.93 16.85
N PHE A 387 4.74 3.40 16.01
CA PHE A 387 4.87 3.48 14.55
C PHE A 387 3.62 4.13 14.01
N SER A 388 3.76 5.01 13.04
CA SER A 388 2.67 5.55 12.24
C SER A 388 3.17 5.99 10.88
N PHE A 389 2.23 6.11 9.95
CA PHE A 389 2.44 6.71 8.64
C PHE A 389 1.58 7.98 8.55
N TYR A 390 1.99 8.91 7.66
CA TYR A 390 1.40 10.24 7.62
C TYR A 390 0.98 10.62 6.21
N GLY A 391 -0.29 11.03 6.10
CA GLY A 391 -0.92 11.36 4.83
C GLY A 391 -0.46 12.70 4.23
N GLY A 392 -0.84 12.89 2.98
CA GLY A 392 -0.61 14.11 2.21
C GLY A 392 -1.71 14.37 1.19
N GLY A 393 -1.47 15.25 0.23
CA GLY A 393 -2.47 15.59 -0.77
C GLY A 393 -2.55 14.56 -1.90
N HIS A 394 -3.75 14.27 -2.40
CA HIS A 394 -3.96 13.52 -3.63
C HIS A 394 -3.86 14.43 -4.85
N GLY A 395 -3.57 13.87 -6.02
CA GLY A 395 -3.59 14.61 -7.27
C GLY A 395 -4.98 15.10 -7.66
N GLY A 396 -5.03 16.20 -8.40
CA GLY A 396 -6.25 16.66 -9.09
C GLY A 396 -6.64 15.70 -10.22
N SER A 397 -7.91 15.71 -10.60
CA SER A 397 -8.48 14.92 -11.70
C SER A 397 -9.24 15.81 -12.69
N VAL A 398 -9.74 15.24 -13.78
CA VAL A 398 -10.59 15.96 -14.71
C VAL A 398 -11.89 16.48 -14.07
N GLU A 399 -12.36 15.81 -13.01
CA GLU A 399 -13.66 16.12 -12.38
C GLU A 399 -13.54 17.02 -11.15
N SER A 400 -12.38 16.99 -10.45
CA SER A 400 -12.30 17.63 -9.13
C SER A 400 -10.88 17.95 -8.68
N ASP A 401 -10.81 18.86 -7.72
CA ASP A 401 -9.61 19.10 -6.92
C ASP A 401 -9.21 17.82 -6.16
N GLY A 402 -7.91 17.65 -5.95
CA GLY A 402 -7.38 16.54 -5.17
C GLY A 402 -7.84 16.55 -3.71
N LEU A 403 -8.02 15.37 -3.13
CA LEU A 403 -8.36 15.20 -1.72
C LEU A 403 -7.24 15.76 -0.83
N ASN A 404 -7.61 16.65 0.10
CA ASN A 404 -6.69 17.16 1.11
C ASN A 404 -6.37 16.05 2.12
N HIS A 405 -5.10 15.87 2.45
CA HIS A 405 -4.67 14.99 3.54
C HIS A 405 -5.29 13.59 3.46
N GLY A 406 -5.12 12.93 2.34
CA GLY A 406 -5.54 11.53 2.16
C GLY A 406 -4.41 10.55 2.44
N ASN A 407 -4.71 9.26 2.33
CA ASN A 407 -3.69 8.22 2.34
C ASN A 407 -3.21 7.90 0.91
N ALA A 408 -2.14 7.12 0.82
CA ALA A 408 -1.51 6.77 -0.46
C ALA A 408 -2.44 5.95 -1.38
N PRO A 409 -2.30 6.03 -2.71
CA PRO A 409 -3.12 5.27 -3.66
C PRO A 409 -3.06 3.75 -3.52
N ILE A 410 -2.06 3.23 -2.83
CA ILE A 410 -1.87 1.78 -2.57
C ILE A 410 -2.70 1.27 -1.40
N SER A 411 -3.35 2.14 -0.66
CA SER A 411 -3.89 1.83 0.67
C SER A 411 -5.25 2.48 0.88
N THR A 412 -6.15 1.74 1.49
CA THR A 412 -7.40 2.23 2.07
C THR A 412 -7.26 2.50 3.57
N ALA A 413 -6.05 2.32 4.10
CA ALA A 413 -5.75 2.50 5.52
C ALA A 413 -6.03 3.92 5.98
N THR A 414 -6.45 4.06 7.23
CA THR A 414 -6.63 5.33 7.92
C THR A 414 -5.45 5.60 8.86
N ILE A 415 -5.18 6.88 9.14
CA ILE A 415 -4.18 7.23 10.16
C ILE A 415 -4.86 7.07 11.53
N PRO A 416 -4.24 6.34 12.49
CA PRO A 416 -4.80 6.24 13.84
C PRO A 416 -5.03 7.63 14.43
N PRO A 417 -6.19 7.88 15.10
CA PRO A 417 -6.44 9.15 15.76
C PRO A 417 -5.32 9.51 16.75
N MET A 418 -4.93 10.78 16.78
CA MET A 418 -3.84 11.23 17.66
C MET A 418 -4.11 10.94 19.13
N GLU A 419 -5.35 11.00 19.57
CA GLU A 419 -5.76 10.71 20.95
C GLU A 419 -5.47 9.25 21.34
N ILE A 420 -5.60 8.32 20.40
CA ILE A 420 -5.24 6.90 20.62
C ILE A 420 -3.73 6.76 20.73
N LEU A 421 -2.97 7.44 19.87
CA LEU A 421 -1.51 7.41 19.90
C LEU A 421 -0.97 8.05 21.18
N GLU A 422 -1.49 9.19 21.59
CA GLU A 422 -1.11 9.88 22.85
C GLU A 422 -1.48 9.07 24.10
N ALA A 423 -2.61 8.36 24.08
CA ALA A 423 -3.00 7.47 25.19
C ALA A 423 -2.10 6.23 25.27
N ALA A 424 -1.64 5.71 24.13
CA ALA A 424 -0.80 4.51 24.06
C ALA A 424 0.69 4.78 24.30
N TYR A 425 1.19 5.97 23.90
CA TYR A 425 2.62 6.30 23.87
C TYR A 425 2.91 7.62 24.57
N PRO A 426 4.12 7.82 25.14
CA PRO A 426 4.50 9.08 25.80
C PRO A 426 4.89 10.15 24.77
N VAL A 427 3.95 10.54 23.94
CA VAL A 427 4.09 11.58 22.91
C VAL A 427 2.91 12.54 22.96
N MET A 428 3.06 13.73 22.41
CA MET A 428 2.01 14.72 22.24
C MET A 428 2.09 15.33 20.84
N PHE A 429 0.96 15.38 20.14
CA PHE A 429 0.84 16.06 18.85
C PHE A 429 0.61 17.56 19.09
N LYS A 430 1.67 18.35 18.99
CA LYS A 430 1.61 19.82 19.10
C LYS A 430 0.88 20.45 17.92
N GLN A 431 0.98 19.83 16.75
CA GLN A 431 0.31 20.26 15.55
C GLN A 431 -0.08 19.07 14.69
N TRP A 432 -1.29 19.12 14.14
CA TRP A 432 -1.77 18.33 13.03
C TRP A 432 -2.74 19.22 12.24
N ALA A 433 -2.28 19.80 11.14
CA ALA A 433 -3.03 20.78 10.36
C ALA A 433 -2.72 20.64 8.86
N LEU A 434 -3.63 21.09 8.01
CA LEU A 434 -3.34 21.22 6.58
C LEU A 434 -2.18 22.18 6.38
N ARG A 435 -1.29 21.87 5.42
CA ARG A 435 -0.13 22.67 5.04
C ARG A 435 -0.53 23.62 3.90
N PRO A 436 -0.67 24.93 4.12
CA PRO A 436 -0.93 25.89 3.05
C PRO A 436 0.14 25.85 1.96
N ASP A 437 -0.23 26.22 0.73
CA ASP A 437 0.68 26.33 -0.43
C ASP A 437 1.39 25.02 -0.81
N SER A 438 0.87 23.87 -0.34
CA SER A 438 1.50 22.57 -0.63
C SER A 438 0.98 21.88 -1.88
N ALA A 439 -0.22 22.22 -2.37
CA ALA A 439 -0.83 21.63 -3.56
C ALA A 439 -0.24 22.18 -4.86
N GLY A 440 -0.14 21.32 -5.88
CA GLY A 440 0.16 21.73 -7.25
C GLY A 440 -1.02 22.48 -7.88
N ALA A 441 -0.74 23.60 -8.57
CA ALA A 441 -1.75 24.39 -9.26
C ALA A 441 -2.25 23.68 -10.53
N GLY A 442 -3.53 23.89 -10.87
CA GLY A 442 -4.18 23.31 -12.05
C GLY A 442 -5.57 23.88 -12.25
N MET A 443 -6.24 23.55 -13.36
CA MET A 443 -7.68 23.74 -13.51
C MET A 443 -8.40 23.14 -12.30
N HIS A 444 -7.98 21.92 -11.93
CA HIS A 444 -8.23 21.32 -10.64
C HIS A 444 -6.91 21.18 -9.87
N ARG A 445 -6.79 21.88 -8.74
CA ARG A 445 -5.58 21.82 -7.92
C ARG A 445 -5.42 20.44 -7.29
N GLY A 446 -4.19 20.11 -6.92
CA GLY A 446 -3.94 19.00 -6.02
C GLY A 446 -4.54 19.21 -4.62
N GLY A 447 -4.61 18.17 -3.84
CA GLY A 447 -4.95 18.22 -2.42
C GLY A 447 -3.80 18.78 -1.60
N MET A 448 -4.14 19.33 -0.43
CA MET A 448 -3.15 19.84 0.52
C MET A 448 -2.47 18.71 1.27
N GLY A 449 -1.16 18.84 1.49
CA GLY A 449 -0.45 18.08 2.50
C GLY A 449 -0.79 18.53 3.92
N ALA A 450 -0.07 18.02 4.90
CA ALA A 450 -0.25 18.35 6.29
C ALA A 450 1.08 18.67 6.97
N THR A 451 1.00 19.42 8.08
CA THR A 451 2.08 19.61 9.05
C THR A 451 1.75 18.83 10.30
N TYR A 452 2.67 17.97 10.71
CA TYR A 452 2.66 17.26 11.98
C TYR A 452 3.85 17.68 12.82
N GLU A 453 3.62 17.98 14.10
CA GLU A 453 4.69 18.21 15.08
C GLU A 453 4.41 17.35 16.31
N ILE A 454 5.35 16.45 16.64
CA ILE A 454 5.20 15.44 17.68
C ILE A 454 6.32 15.61 18.70
N GLU A 455 5.95 15.93 19.94
CA GLU A 455 6.83 16.08 21.08
C GLU A 455 6.94 14.77 21.87
N VAL A 456 8.14 14.44 22.33
CA VAL A 456 8.40 13.31 23.23
C VAL A 456 8.21 13.76 24.69
N LEU A 457 7.30 13.13 25.42
CA LEU A 457 6.95 13.48 26.79
C LEU A 457 7.83 12.79 27.86
N GLU A 458 8.42 11.64 27.56
CA GLU A 458 9.31 10.90 28.48
C GLU A 458 10.70 10.72 27.88
N GLY A 459 11.74 11.25 28.56
CA GLY A 459 13.12 11.30 28.07
C GLY A 459 13.95 10.03 28.21
N GLY A 460 13.36 8.85 28.37
CA GLY A 460 14.05 7.58 28.61
C GLY A 460 14.88 7.05 27.43
N GLY A 461 15.63 7.92 26.73
CA GLY A 461 16.48 7.54 25.58
C GLY A 461 15.66 7.34 24.31
N ALA A 462 14.65 8.18 24.09
CA ALA A 462 13.82 8.14 22.91
C ALA A 462 14.64 8.34 21.64
N LYS A 463 14.27 7.58 20.58
CA LYS A 463 14.87 7.68 19.26
C LYS A 463 13.79 7.67 18.20
N ALA A 464 13.92 8.56 17.22
CA ALA A 464 13.08 8.55 16.04
C ALA A 464 13.82 7.90 14.85
N PHE A 465 13.04 7.27 13.98
CA PHE A 465 13.45 6.62 12.75
C PHE A 465 12.49 7.07 11.67
N LEU A 466 13.00 7.61 10.59
CA LEU A 466 12.20 8.14 9.49
C LEU A 466 12.55 7.45 8.19
N PHE A 467 11.51 7.04 7.46
CA PHE A 467 11.62 6.57 6.10
C PHE A 467 10.54 7.24 5.25
N GLY A 468 10.94 8.13 4.35
CA GLY A 468 10.08 8.84 3.43
C GLY A 468 10.78 9.17 2.11
N GLU A 469 10.05 9.81 1.22
CA GLU A 469 10.45 10.22 -0.13
C GLU A 469 9.93 11.62 -0.46
N ARG A 470 10.09 12.06 -1.70
CA ARG A 470 9.60 13.37 -2.19
C ARG A 470 10.28 14.59 -1.56
N GLY A 471 11.45 14.42 -0.96
CA GLY A 471 12.25 15.53 -0.45
C GLY A 471 13.03 16.27 -1.55
N ARG A 472 13.19 15.68 -2.75
CA ARG A 472 13.93 16.27 -3.89
C ARG A 472 13.12 16.26 -5.18
N HIS A 473 12.27 15.27 -5.38
CA HIS A 473 11.43 15.11 -6.58
C HIS A 473 9.96 15.29 -6.20
N ALA A 474 9.40 16.46 -6.49
CA ALA A 474 8.03 16.81 -6.13
C ALA A 474 6.98 15.95 -6.87
N PRO A 475 5.80 15.72 -6.25
CA PRO A 475 4.65 15.15 -6.95
C PRO A 475 4.27 15.98 -8.18
N ARG A 476 4.17 15.34 -9.34
CA ARG A 476 3.95 16.04 -10.62
C ARG A 476 2.48 16.24 -10.94
N GLY A 477 2.16 17.35 -11.59
CA GLY A 477 0.88 17.52 -12.26
C GLY A 477 0.80 16.72 -13.56
N VAL A 478 -0.40 16.62 -14.11
CA VAL A 478 -0.67 16.03 -15.43
C VAL A 478 -1.53 16.98 -16.26
N VAL A 479 -1.55 16.80 -17.57
CA VAL A 479 -2.37 17.62 -18.51
C VAL A 479 -2.14 19.13 -18.27
N ASP A 480 -0.86 19.57 -18.28
CA ASP A 480 -0.41 20.94 -18.02
C ASP A 480 -0.60 21.46 -16.57
N GLY A 481 -0.97 20.59 -15.63
CA GLY A 481 -0.98 20.89 -14.21
C GLY A 481 0.42 21.02 -13.62
N GLN A 482 0.57 21.76 -12.53
CA GLN A 482 1.85 22.03 -11.87
C GLN A 482 2.16 21.01 -10.77
N SER A 483 3.45 20.90 -10.44
CA SER A 483 3.92 20.06 -9.33
C SER A 483 3.56 20.64 -7.97
N ALA A 484 3.42 19.78 -6.97
CA ALA A 484 3.18 20.11 -5.57
C ALA A 484 4.48 20.50 -4.83
N ALA A 485 4.37 20.87 -3.55
CA ALA A 485 5.51 21.12 -2.67
C ALA A 485 6.22 19.81 -2.29
N LEU A 486 7.52 19.94 -1.97
CA LEU A 486 8.35 18.83 -1.49
C LEU A 486 7.98 18.40 -0.07
N ASN A 487 8.29 17.14 0.27
CA ASN A 487 8.32 16.62 1.62
C ASN A 487 9.45 17.25 2.42
N VAL A 488 9.17 17.71 3.65
CA VAL A 488 10.20 18.27 4.53
C VAL A 488 10.09 17.62 5.90
N PHE A 489 11.18 17.02 6.35
CA PHE A 489 11.31 16.50 7.70
C PHE A 489 12.32 17.31 8.51
N SER A 490 11.99 17.59 9.77
CA SER A 490 12.85 18.30 10.69
C SER A 490 12.81 17.63 12.07
N TYR A 491 13.87 17.75 12.84
CA TYR A 491 13.94 17.29 14.21
C TYR A 491 14.67 18.30 15.08
N GLU A 492 14.24 18.42 16.32
CA GLU A 492 14.76 19.39 17.27
C GLU A 492 15.96 18.84 18.04
N GLN A 493 17.00 19.66 18.17
CA GLN A 493 18.17 19.42 19.02
C GLN A 493 18.38 20.62 19.94
N GLU A 494 19.39 20.62 20.81
CA GLU A 494 19.68 21.71 21.76
C GLU A 494 20.00 23.05 21.05
N ASP A 495 20.54 23.00 19.84
CA ASP A 495 20.94 24.14 19.03
C ASP A 495 19.90 24.53 17.96
N GLY A 496 18.73 23.89 17.96
CA GLY A 496 17.61 24.21 17.08
C GLY A 496 17.13 23.08 16.19
N TRP A 497 16.44 23.43 15.12
CA TRP A 497 15.89 22.48 14.15
C TRP A 497 16.92 22.05 13.12
N HIS A 498 16.96 20.76 12.85
CA HIS A 498 17.85 20.11 11.87
C HIS A 498 17.05 19.32 10.84
N HIS A 499 17.68 19.06 9.69
CA HIS A 499 17.14 18.20 8.63
C HIS A 499 18.01 16.96 8.44
N PRO A 500 17.44 15.79 8.08
CA PRO A 500 18.23 14.63 7.70
C PRO A 500 19.12 14.92 6.49
N PRO A 501 20.36 14.42 6.45
CA PRO A 501 21.26 14.63 5.31
C PRO A 501 20.75 14.02 4.01
N MET A 502 19.97 12.92 4.08
CA MET A 502 19.33 12.26 2.94
C MET A 502 17.85 12.64 2.81
N ALA A 503 17.52 13.91 3.04
CA ALA A 503 16.17 14.46 2.96
C ALA A 503 15.21 13.79 3.94
N SER A 504 14.49 12.73 3.54
CA SER A 504 13.43 12.10 4.35
C SER A 504 13.82 10.72 4.90
N LYS A 505 15.12 10.40 5.02
CA LYS A 505 15.62 9.11 5.52
C LYS A 505 16.67 9.31 6.60
N MET A 506 16.44 8.76 7.79
CA MET A 506 17.40 8.78 8.88
C MET A 506 17.04 7.79 9.99
N VAL A 507 18.04 7.13 10.60
CA VAL A 507 17.87 6.28 11.77
C VAL A 507 18.47 6.93 13.03
N GLY A 508 17.91 6.56 14.18
CA GLY A 508 18.53 6.80 15.48
C GLY A 508 18.61 8.27 15.91
N ILE A 509 17.70 9.12 15.43
CA ILE A 509 17.57 10.51 15.87
C ILE A 509 17.29 10.51 17.38
N LYS A 510 18.25 10.93 18.18
CA LYS A 510 18.09 10.98 19.64
C LYS A 510 17.22 12.18 20.02
N LEU A 511 16.17 11.93 20.81
CA LEU A 511 15.25 12.94 21.30
C LEU A 511 15.26 12.94 22.82
N LYS A 512 15.36 14.12 23.41
CA LYS A 512 15.14 14.37 24.84
C LYS A 512 13.66 14.68 25.09
N GLN A 513 13.23 14.57 26.34
CA GLN A 513 11.92 15.07 26.76
C GLN A 513 11.75 16.55 26.36
N GLY A 514 10.61 16.87 25.78
CA GLY A 514 10.28 18.21 25.28
C GLY A 514 10.82 18.51 23.89
N GLN A 515 11.62 17.64 23.28
CA GLN A 515 12.04 17.79 21.88
C GLN A 515 11.04 17.16 20.92
N SER A 516 10.93 17.76 19.74
CA SER A 516 9.95 17.41 18.72
C SER A 516 10.58 16.91 17.44
N VAL A 517 9.79 16.14 16.68
CA VAL A 517 9.97 15.94 15.24
C VAL A 517 8.85 16.64 14.51
N ARG A 518 9.15 17.16 13.30
CA ARG A 518 8.17 17.84 12.45
C ARG A 518 8.22 17.29 11.04
N LEU A 519 7.04 17.06 10.49
CA LEU A 519 6.83 16.52 9.17
C LEU A 519 5.88 17.45 8.40
N ASP A 520 6.36 18.09 7.35
CA ASP A 520 5.58 18.88 6.41
C ASP A 520 5.40 18.06 5.13
N THR A 521 4.26 17.34 5.01
CA THR A 521 4.03 16.39 3.92
C THR A 521 3.72 17.11 2.60
N PRO A 522 3.99 16.47 1.44
CA PRO A 522 3.66 17.06 0.15
C PRO A 522 2.16 17.19 -0.08
N GLY A 523 1.77 18.13 -0.92
CA GLY A 523 0.48 18.09 -1.60
C GLY A 523 0.46 17.12 -2.77
N GLY A 524 -0.66 17.01 -3.45
CA GLY A 524 -0.79 16.35 -4.75
C GLY A 524 -0.54 17.30 -5.92
N GLY A 525 -0.18 16.77 -7.09
CA GLY A 525 -0.02 17.54 -8.33
C GLY A 525 -1.37 18.08 -8.85
N GLY A 526 -1.32 19.17 -9.61
CA GLY A 526 -2.48 19.76 -10.28
C GLY A 526 -2.87 19.00 -11.56
N TYR A 527 -4.13 19.13 -11.96
CA TYR A 527 -4.64 18.62 -13.23
C TYR A 527 -5.13 19.78 -14.11
N GLY A 528 -4.76 19.80 -15.39
CA GLY A 528 -5.13 20.83 -16.35
C GLY A 528 -4.40 22.16 -16.12
N ALA A 529 -4.44 23.06 -17.09
CA ALA A 529 -3.72 24.32 -17.02
C ALA A 529 -4.26 25.21 -15.88
N PRO A 530 -3.41 25.80 -15.01
CA PRO A 530 -3.86 26.71 -13.94
C PRO A 530 -4.69 27.89 -14.44
N SER A 531 -4.42 28.37 -15.68
CA SER A 531 -5.17 29.47 -16.32
C SER A 531 -6.64 29.14 -16.59
N GLU A 532 -7.03 27.88 -16.55
CA GLU A 532 -8.41 27.40 -16.75
C GLU A 532 -9.21 27.33 -15.43
N ARG A 533 -8.54 27.49 -14.26
CA ARG A 533 -9.23 27.53 -12.98
C ARG A 533 -10.08 28.79 -12.85
N VAL A 534 -11.36 28.63 -12.55
CA VAL A 534 -12.27 29.75 -12.37
C VAL A 534 -11.87 30.62 -11.18
N PRO A 535 -11.87 31.97 -11.30
CA PRO A 535 -11.40 32.88 -10.25
C PRO A 535 -12.14 32.71 -8.91
N GLU A 536 -13.43 32.31 -8.93
CA GLU A 536 -14.22 32.04 -7.74
C GLU A 536 -13.69 30.85 -6.92
N ALA A 537 -13.13 29.84 -7.59
CA ALA A 537 -12.51 28.70 -6.91
C ALA A 537 -11.22 29.14 -6.23
N VAL A 538 -10.40 29.95 -6.90
CA VAL A 538 -9.16 30.52 -6.33
C VAL A 538 -9.48 31.40 -5.11
N ALA A 539 -10.49 32.26 -5.20
CA ALA A 539 -10.92 33.12 -4.09
C ALA A 539 -11.38 32.29 -2.87
N ARG A 540 -12.13 31.20 -3.10
CA ARG A 540 -12.52 30.27 -2.03
C ARG A 540 -11.32 29.59 -1.37
N ASP A 541 -10.33 29.16 -2.15
CA ASP A 541 -9.13 28.52 -1.62
C ASP A 541 -8.29 29.49 -0.76
N VAL A 542 -8.19 30.76 -1.18
CA VAL A 542 -7.53 31.81 -0.38
C VAL A 542 -8.31 32.09 0.91
N ALA A 543 -9.64 32.21 0.83
CA ALA A 543 -10.48 32.45 2.00
C ALA A 543 -10.45 31.26 3.01
N ALA A 544 -10.32 30.03 2.51
CA ALA A 544 -10.17 28.83 3.32
C ALA A 544 -8.74 28.64 3.89
N GLY A 545 -7.76 29.47 3.49
CA GLY A 545 -6.37 29.34 3.92
C GLY A 545 -5.61 28.18 3.27
N PHE A 546 -6.11 27.61 2.18
CA PHE A 546 -5.44 26.54 1.44
C PHE A 546 -4.25 27.08 0.63
N ILE A 547 -4.38 28.27 0.09
CA ILE A 547 -3.35 28.97 -0.66
C ILE A 547 -3.20 30.41 -0.16
N SER A 548 -1.98 30.90 -0.05
CA SER A 548 -1.73 32.30 0.28
C SER A 548 -2.10 33.22 -0.89
N ALA A 549 -2.44 34.49 -0.60
CA ALA A 549 -2.76 35.48 -1.63
C ALA A 549 -1.60 35.70 -2.61
N GLU A 550 -0.36 35.59 -2.12
CA GLU A 550 0.84 35.71 -2.93
C GLU A 550 0.98 34.55 -3.91
N GLN A 551 0.86 33.32 -3.40
CA GLN A 551 0.95 32.11 -4.23
C GLN A 551 -0.22 32.03 -5.21
N ALA A 552 -1.45 32.37 -4.78
CA ALA A 552 -2.62 32.41 -5.66
C ALA A 552 -2.43 33.37 -6.85
N THR A 553 -1.85 34.56 -6.60
CA THR A 553 -1.57 35.53 -7.66
C THR A 553 -0.47 35.04 -8.63
N LYS A 554 0.53 34.34 -8.09
CA LYS A 554 1.62 33.77 -8.90
C LYS A 554 1.11 32.64 -9.80
N ASP A 555 0.29 31.73 -9.28
CA ASP A 555 -0.12 30.53 -10.00
C ASP A 555 -1.31 30.76 -10.93
N TYR A 556 -2.28 31.61 -10.54
CA TYR A 556 -3.56 31.80 -11.23
C TYR A 556 -3.77 33.21 -11.76
N GLY A 557 -2.82 34.14 -11.52
CA GLY A 557 -2.99 35.53 -11.87
C GLY A 557 -3.90 36.31 -10.89
N PRO A 558 -4.17 37.61 -11.11
CA PRO A 558 -4.84 38.48 -10.14
C PRO A 558 -6.38 38.48 -10.21
N ALA A 559 -7.01 37.83 -11.19
CA ALA A 559 -8.45 37.94 -11.44
C ALA A 559 -9.34 37.53 -10.23
N TRP A 560 -8.86 36.62 -9.38
CA TRP A 560 -9.56 36.18 -8.16
C TRP A 560 -9.75 37.30 -7.12
N GLN A 561 -8.90 38.34 -7.13
CA GLN A 561 -8.97 39.47 -6.20
C GLN A 561 -10.22 40.36 -6.40
N GLU A 562 -10.84 40.28 -7.58
CA GLU A 562 -12.07 40.99 -7.89
C GLU A 562 -13.33 40.30 -7.39
N ILE A 563 -13.19 39.01 -6.95
CA ILE A 563 -14.28 38.20 -6.44
C ILE A 563 -14.55 38.56 -4.98
N ARG A 564 -15.77 38.97 -4.67
CA ARG A 564 -16.23 39.18 -3.29
C ARG A 564 -16.67 37.82 -2.72
N THR A 565 -15.89 37.29 -1.79
CA THR A 565 -16.23 36.07 -1.02
C THR A 565 -17.12 36.40 0.16
#